data_4552e8f98eacddbfa22238a54ed76c00
#
_entry.id   4552e8f98eacddbfa22238a54ed76c00
#
_cell.length_a   1.000
_cell.length_b   1.000
_cell.length_c   1.000
_cell.angle_alpha   90.00
_cell.angle_beta   90.00
_cell.angle_gamma   90.00
#
_symmetry.space_group_name_H-M   'P 1'
#
loop_
_entity.id
_entity.type
_entity.pdbx_description
1 polymer ?
#
loop_
_entity_poly.entity_id
_entity_poly.type
_entity_poly.pdbx_seq_one_letter_code
_entity_poly.pdbx_strand_id
1 'polypeptide(L)'
;YRLLPYCCQRLDDMIKAQVNQIQKKREDVMFTVYVYALDTLADWELGYVIAELNSGRFFKKDAPGVSVKTVSISKEPVKTMGGLTIIPDCVINDIAVNVESVLLLPGANTWDNPNHGAIIEKASELLSAGAMVCAICGATAALANAGLLDQKLHTSNGVGYLDMVSPSYKGQGFYVDKPSVADHNLITANSTGALLWTKQIIERLRVFQPDTLDAWYAYFSTGEAQHFFALMQTLPASR
;
A
#
# COMPACT_ATOMS: atom_id res chain seq x y z
N TYR A 1 17.12 36.03 -41.59
CA TYR A 1 16.87 34.58 -41.36
C TYR A 1 17.95 33.96 -40.43
N ARG A 2 18.11 34.44 -39.17
CA ARG A 2 19.06 33.86 -38.17
C ARG A 2 18.50 33.78 -36.75
N LEU A 3 17.18 33.77 -36.52
CA LEU A 3 16.58 33.78 -35.17
C LEU A 3 15.93 32.45 -34.76
N LEU A 4 15.76 31.49 -35.66
CA LEU A 4 15.11 30.20 -35.38
C LEU A 4 15.91 29.26 -34.48
N PRO A 5 17.28 29.14 -34.53
CA PRO A 5 18.02 28.24 -33.67
C PRO A 5 18.00 28.66 -32.20
N TYR A 6 17.96 29.97 -31.92
CA TYR A 6 18.01 30.50 -30.54
C TYR A 6 16.68 30.28 -29.78
N CYS A 7 15.57 30.26 -30.48
CA CYS A 7 14.25 30.03 -29.86
C CYS A 7 14.06 28.55 -29.48
N CYS A 8 14.52 27.61 -30.30
CA CYS A 8 14.48 26.18 -30.02
C CYS A 8 15.38 25.82 -28.83
N GLN A 9 16.60 26.35 -28.79
CA GLN A 9 17.55 26.10 -27.70
C GLN A 9 16.98 26.57 -26.33
N ARG A 10 16.37 27.75 -26.30
CA ARG A 10 15.78 28.33 -25.09
C ARG A 10 14.56 27.52 -24.61
N LEU A 11 13.78 26.96 -25.53
CA LEU A 11 12.65 26.11 -25.21
C LEU A 11 13.12 24.75 -24.63
N ASP A 12 14.15 24.15 -25.22
CA ASP A 12 14.76 22.93 -24.74
C ASP A 12 15.38 23.10 -23.34
N ASP A 13 16.04 24.23 -23.09
CA ASP A 13 16.62 24.52 -21.76
C ASP A 13 15.53 24.75 -20.71
N MET A 14 14.43 25.40 -21.06
CA MET A 14 13.27 25.56 -20.18
C MET A 14 12.59 24.21 -19.87
N ILE A 15 12.40 23.36 -20.86
CA ILE A 15 11.83 22.02 -20.70
C ILE A 15 12.76 21.18 -19.79
N LYS A 16 14.08 21.19 -20.02
CA LYS A 16 15.04 20.48 -19.18
C LYS A 16 15.02 20.99 -17.74
N ALA A 17 14.99 22.31 -17.54
CA ALA A 17 14.91 22.90 -16.21
C ALA A 17 13.61 22.49 -15.48
N GLN A 18 12.49 22.47 -16.20
CA GLN A 18 11.18 22.07 -15.66
C GLN A 18 11.13 20.57 -15.33
N VAL A 19 11.71 19.73 -16.20
CA VAL A 19 11.86 18.27 -15.96
C VAL A 19 12.74 18.03 -14.75
N ASN A 20 13.90 18.71 -14.62
CA ASN A 20 14.77 18.59 -13.46
C ASN A 20 14.11 19.07 -12.16
N GLN A 21 13.30 20.12 -12.21
CA GLN A 21 12.55 20.61 -11.06
C GLN A 21 11.45 19.63 -10.63
N ILE A 22 10.76 18.99 -11.58
CA ILE A 22 9.77 17.93 -11.33
C ILE A 22 10.45 16.69 -10.75
N GLN A 23 11.61 16.29 -11.29
CA GLN A 23 12.39 15.16 -10.77
C GLN A 23 12.88 15.43 -9.35
N LYS A 24 13.48 16.58 -9.09
CA LYS A 24 13.94 16.97 -7.73
C LYS A 24 12.77 17.00 -6.74
N LYS A 25 11.59 17.48 -7.14
CA LYS A 25 10.40 17.50 -6.31
C LYS A 25 9.85 16.09 -6.03
N ARG A 26 10.13 15.10 -6.88
CA ARG A 26 9.79 13.68 -6.67
C ARG A 26 10.75 12.97 -5.73
N GLU A 27 12.04 13.31 -5.77
CA GLU A 27 13.07 12.80 -4.86
C GLU A 27 12.86 13.29 -3.42
N ASP A 28 12.19 14.44 -3.24
CA ASP A 28 11.85 15.02 -1.93
C ASP A 28 10.56 14.44 -1.31
N VAL A 29 9.79 13.60 -2.05
CA VAL A 29 8.58 12.95 -1.52
C VAL A 29 8.97 11.79 -0.62
N MET A 30 8.44 11.79 0.60
CA MET A 30 8.63 10.72 1.58
C MET A 30 7.27 10.14 1.98
N PHE A 31 7.00 8.90 1.58
CA PHE A 31 5.83 8.18 2.06
C PHE A 31 6.07 7.63 3.46
N THR A 32 5.08 7.78 4.34
CA THR A 32 5.05 7.08 5.62
C THR A 32 3.98 5.99 5.55
N VAL A 33 4.44 4.74 5.65
CA VAL A 33 3.58 3.56 5.65
C VAL A 33 3.33 3.13 7.08
N TYR A 34 2.11 3.32 7.54
CA TYR A 34 1.66 2.92 8.88
C TYR A 34 1.05 1.53 8.81
N VAL A 35 1.66 0.57 9.49
CA VAL A 35 1.18 -0.80 9.63
C VAL A 35 0.42 -0.91 10.93
N TYR A 36 -0.89 -1.10 10.87
CA TYR A 36 -1.69 -1.24 12.08
C TYR A 36 -1.39 -2.56 12.77
N ALA A 37 -0.77 -2.48 13.94
CA ALA A 37 -0.43 -3.60 14.79
C ALA A 37 -1.56 -3.81 15.82
N LEU A 38 -2.17 -4.99 15.79
CA LEU A 38 -3.22 -5.41 16.70
C LEU A 38 -3.01 -6.87 17.10
N ASP A 39 -3.55 -7.27 18.24
CA ASP A 39 -3.44 -8.67 18.66
C ASP A 39 -4.04 -9.62 17.62
N THR A 40 -3.35 -10.73 17.42
CA THR A 40 -3.71 -11.78 16.45
C THR A 40 -3.64 -11.33 14.97
N LEU A 41 -2.92 -10.27 14.64
CA LEU A 41 -2.70 -9.93 13.24
C LEU A 41 -2.07 -11.12 12.47
N ALA A 42 -2.49 -11.31 11.23
CA ALA A 42 -2.03 -12.42 10.38
C ALA A 42 -0.66 -12.09 9.78
N ASP A 43 0.39 -12.78 10.24
CA ASP A 43 1.79 -12.51 9.90
C ASP A 43 2.07 -12.59 8.38
N TRP A 44 1.45 -13.56 7.70
CA TRP A 44 1.69 -13.82 6.27
C TRP A 44 1.13 -12.72 5.35
N GLU A 45 0.17 -11.94 5.81
CA GLU A 45 -0.47 -10.92 4.97
C GLU A 45 0.43 -9.71 4.74
N LEU A 46 1.28 -9.38 5.70
CA LEU A 46 2.17 -8.23 5.66
C LEU A 46 3.57 -8.55 5.13
N GLY A 47 3.96 -9.83 5.09
CA GLY A 47 5.34 -10.26 4.87
C GLY A 47 5.97 -9.66 3.61
N TYR A 48 5.27 -9.72 2.48
CA TYR A 48 5.78 -9.15 1.22
C TYR A 48 5.86 -7.62 1.27
N VAL A 49 4.79 -6.96 1.65
CA VAL A 49 4.71 -5.49 1.56
C VAL A 49 5.70 -4.80 2.48
N ILE A 50 5.83 -5.24 3.74
CA ILE A 50 6.76 -4.62 4.69
C ILE A 50 8.22 -4.90 4.31
N ALA A 51 8.52 -6.13 3.85
CA ALA A 51 9.87 -6.50 3.45
C ALA A 51 10.36 -5.67 2.26
N GLU A 52 9.54 -5.54 1.21
CA GLU A 52 9.94 -4.78 0.03
C GLU A 52 9.98 -3.27 0.27
N LEU A 53 9.02 -2.72 1.00
CA LEU A 53 8.97 -1.28 1.25
C LEU A 53 10.05 -0.82 2.22
N ASN A 54 10.37 -1.61 3.26
CA ASN A 54 11.40 -1.24 4.24
C ASN A 54 12.81 -1.45 3.71
N SER A 55 13.07 -2.56 2.98
CA SER A 55 14.41 -2.82 2.44
C SER A 55 14.78 -1.94 1.26
N GLY A 56 13.80 -1.54 0.45
CA GLY A 56 14.00 -0.78 -0.77
C GLY A 56 14.88 -1.47 -1.83
N ARG A 57 15.16 -2.80 -1.66
CA ARG A 57 16.15 -3.54 -2.46
C ARG A 57 15.88 -3.55 -3.96
N PHE A 58 14.65 -3.31 -4.37
CA PHE A 58 14.25 -3.26 -5.78
C PHE A 58 13.74 -1.88 -6.20
N PHE A 59 13.95 -0.86 -5.36
CA PHE A 59 13.56 0.49 -5.69
C PHE A 59 14.33 1.01 -6.90
N LYS A 60 13.64 1.71 -7.77
CA LYS A 60 14.29 2.46 -8.85
C LYS A 60 15.12 3.62 -8.27
N LYS A 61 16.11 4.09 -9.04
CA LYS A 61 17.08 5.11 -8.60
C LYS A 61 16.42 6.43 -8.14
N ASP A 62 15.32 6.81 -8.80
CA ASP A 62 14.55 8.03 -8.54
C ASP A 62 13.23 7.72 -7.77
N ALA A 63 13.23 6.66 -7.00
CA ALA A 63 12.08 6.33 -6.16
C ALA A 63 11.87 7.38 -5.07
N PRO A 64 10.61 7.68 -4.71
CA PRO A 64 10.33 8.42 -3.49
C PRO A 64 10.85 7.65 -2.27
N GLY A 65 11.20 8.37 -1.20
CA GLY A 65 11.55 7.73 0.06
C GLY A 65 10.33 7.01 0.67
N VAL A 66 10.60 5.93 1.41
CA VAL A 66 9.56 5.20 2.14
C VAL A 66 10.05 4.93 3.55
N SER A 67 9.22 5.26 4.54
CA SER A 67 9.43 4.93 5.96
C SER A 67 8.28 4.03 6.42
N VAL A 68 8.59 2.85 6.92
CA VAL A 68 7.59 1.92 7.48
C VAL A 68 7.58 2.08 9.00
N LYS A 69 6.39 2.28 9.58
CA LYS A 69 6.17 2.39 11.03
C LYS A 69 5.02 1.51 11.46
N THR A 70 5.17 0.85 12.58
CA THR A 70 4.07 0.16 13.24
C THR A 70 3.27 1.16 14.08
N VAL A 71 1.95 1.09 14.00
CA VAL A 71 1.02 1.94 14.75
C VAL A 71 -0.02 1.10 15.47
N SER A 72 -0.39 1.46 16.69
CA SER A 72 -1.46 0.77 17.43
C SER A 72 -2.28 1.75 18.28
N ILE A 73 -3.25 1.26 19.02
CA ILE A 73 -4.05 2.02 19.96
C ILE A 73 -3.17 2.63 21.07
N SER A 74 -2.16 1.89 21.49
CA SER A 74 -1.18 2.31 22.49
C SER A 74 0.22 1.81 22.10
N LYS A 75 1.23 2.13 22.89
CA LYS A 75 2.60 1.58 22.72
C LYS A 75 2.82 0.26 23.45
N GLU A 76 1.78 -0.30 24.02
CA GLU A 76 1.87 -1.62 24.66
C GLU A 76 2.13 -2.70 23.58
N PRO A 77 2.93 -3.71 23.91
CA PRO A 77 3.21 -4.80 22.99
C PRO A 77 1.94 -5.55 22.57
N VAL A 78 1.83 -5.88 21.28
CA VAL A 78 0.79 -6.75 20.73
C VAL A 78 1.40 -8.06 20.26
N LYS A 79 0.62 -9.15 20.26
CA LYS A 79 1.05 -10.45 19.76
C LYS A 79 0.37 -10.80 18.45
N THR A 80 1.18 -11.18 17.47
CA THR A 80 0.68 -11.66 16.18
C THR A 80 0.04 -13.05 16.30
N MET A 81 -0.63 -13.51 15.26
CA MET A 81 -1.17 -14.87 15.19
C MET A 81 -0.05 -15.93 15.25
N GLY A 82 1.12 -15.65 14.68
CA GLY A 82 2.31 -16.49 14.75
C GLY A 82 3.07 -16.40 16.10
N GLY A 83 2.61 -15.56 17.03
CA GLY A 83 3.21 -15.42 18.37
C GLY A 83 4.36 -14.44 18.45
N LEU A 84 4.66 -13.68 17.39
CA LEU A 84 5.65 -12.61 17.44
C LEU A 84 5.13 -11.46 18.31
N THR A 85 6.04 -10.80 19.02
CA THR A 85 5.71 -9.61 19.80
C THR A 85 6.15 -8.36 19.03
N ILE A 86 5.21 -7.44 18.78
CA ILE A 86 5.46 -6.15 18.13
C ILE A 86 5.26 -5.06 19.19
N ILE A 87 6.28 -4.20 19.33
CA ILE A 87 6.17 -2.95 20.08
C ILE A 87 5.89 -1.85 19.07
N PRO A 88 4.71 -1.19 19.11
CA PRO A 88 4.37 -0.16 18.12
C PRO A 88 5.30 1.06 18.19
N ASP A 89 5.71 1.57 17.03
CA ASP A 89 6.55 2.78 16.92
C ASP A 89 5.78 4.03 17.35
N CYS A 90 4.46 4.07 17.06
CA CYS A 90 3.63 5.23 17.31
C CYS A 90 2.18 4.81 17.64
N VAL A 91 1.34 5.78 18.02
CA VAL A 91 -0.09 5.59 18.28
C VAL A 91 -0.93 6.22 17.17
N ILE A 92 -2.22 5.87 17.09
CA ILE A 92 -3.15 6.31 16.03
C ILE A 92 -3.15 7.84 15.86
N ASN A 93 -3.03 8.59 16.93
CA ASN A 93 -3.01 10.06 16.89
C ASN A 93 -1.75 10.64 16.24
N ASP A 94 -0.68 9.86 16.13
CA ASP A 94 0.58 10.27 15.47
C ASP A 94 0.53 10.08 13.94
N ILE A 95 -0.55 9.49 13.39
CA ILE A 95 -0.72 9.31 11.94
C ILE A 95 -0.97 10.68 11.32
N ALA A 96 -0.07 11.10 10.43
CA ALA A 96 -0.25 12.31 9.63
C ALA A 96 -1.34 12.08 8.56
N VAL A 97 -2.30 13.01 8.48
CA VAL A 97 -3.37 12.95 7.47
C VAL A 97 -2.98 13.80 6.27
N ASN A 98 -2.29 13.19 5.31
CA ASN A 98 -1.85 13.82 4.06
C ASN A 98 -1.69 12.74 2.97
N VAL A 99 -1.48 13.15 1.73
CA VAL A 99 -1.40 12.26 0.56
C VAL A 99 -0.17 11.33 0.55
N GLU A 100 0.85 11.63 1.33
CA GLU A 100 2.05 10.81 1.49
C GLU A 100 1.87 9.73 2.56
N SER A 101 0.75 9.69 3.26
CA SER A 101 0.44 8.65 4.23
C SER A 101 -0.20 7.44 3.58
N VAL A 102 0.24 6.26 4.02
CA VAL A 102 -0.31 4.97 3.63
C VAL A 102 -0.67 4.19 4.88
N LEU A 103 -1.90 3.71 4.98
CA LEU A 103 -2.36 2.88 6.10
C LEU A 103 -2.57 1.45 5.64
N LEU A 104 -1.86 0.49 6.26
CA LEU A 104 -2.02 -0.94 6.04
C LEU A 104 -2.81 -1.54 7.21
N LEU A 105 -3.95 -2.15 6.91
CA LEU A 105 -4.84 -2.81 7.86
C LEU A 105 -4.83 -4.32 7.60
N PRO A 106 -4.10 -5.12 8.39
CA PRO A 106 -4.05 -6.57 8.25
C PRO A 106 -5.30 -7.26 8.80
N GLY A 107 -5.52 -8.50 8.40
CA GLY A 107 -6.47 -9.38 9.05
C GLY A 107 -6.06 -9.71 10.49
N ALA A 108 -7.04 -9.91 11.35
CA ALA A 108 -6.88 -10.33 12.73
C ALA A 108 -8.19 -10.93 13.26
N ASN A 109 -8.12 -11.65 14.37
CA ASN A 109 -9.32 -12.19 15.02
C ASN A 109 -10.01 -11.18 15.94
N THR A 110 -9.39 -10.03 16.20
CA THR A 110 -9.85 -9.04 17.20
C THR A 110 -10.54 -7.82 16.58
N TRP A 111 -10.85 -7.82 15.29
CA TRP A 111 -11.50 -6.69 14.62
C TRP A 111 -12.90 -6.34 15.14
N ASP A 112 -13.55 -7.24 15.87
CA ASP A 112 -14.82 -7.00 16.56
C ASP A 112 -14.68 -6.19 17.87
N ASN A 113 -13.43 -5.97 18.35
CA ASN A 113 -13.19 -5.15 19.52
C ASN A 113 -13.46 -3.65 19.19
N PRO A 114 -14.38 -2.99 19.94
CA PRO A 114 -14.75 -1.60 19.68
C PRO A 114 -13.58 -0.60 19.77
N ASN A 115 -12.49 -0.95 20.45
CA ASN A 115 -11.29 -0.12 20.54
C ASN A 115 -10.64 0.11 19.16
N HIS A 116 -10.92 -0.72 18.15
CA HIS A 116 -10.45 -0.52 16.78
C HIS A 116 -11.24 0.55 16.01
N GLY A 117 -12.31 1.12 16.58
CA GLY A 117 -13.08 2.20 15.97
C GLY A 117 -12.21 3.41 15.59
N ALA A 118 -11.26 3.79 16.45
CA ALA A 118 -10.38 4.94 16.21
C ALA A 118 -9.51 4.80 14.95
N ILE A 119 -9.00 3.60 14.64
CA ILE A 119 -8.21 3.39 13.41
C ILE A 119 -9.10 3.40 12.16
N ILE A 120 -10.35 2.98 12.28
CA ILE A 120 -11.31 3.01 11.18
C ILE A 120 -11.75 4.45 10.89
N GLU A 121 -11.96 5.28 11.92
CA GLU A 121 -12.17 6.72 11.77
C GLU A 121 -10.96 7.37 11.08
N LYS A 122 -9.74 7.02 11.51
CA LYS A 122 -8.50 7.48 10.87
C LYS A 122 -8.40 7.04 9.41
N ALA A 123 -8.83 5.83 9.06
CA ALA A 123 -8.90 5.35 7.68
C ALA A 123 -9.85 6.21 6.84
N SER A 124 -10.99 6.60 7.38
CA SER A 124 -11.95 7.51 6.72
C SER A 124 -11.34 8.90 6.47
N GLU A 125 -10.63 9.48 7.47
CA GLU A 125 -9.93 10.76 7.32
C GLU A 125 -8.85 10.69 6.21
N LEU A 126 -8.05 9.61 6.22
CA LEU A 126 -7.00 9.37 5.22
C LEU A 126 -7.57 9.24 3.81
N LEU A 127 -8.62 8.42 3.62
CA LEU A 127 -9.29 8.29 2.33
C LEU A 127 -9.81 9.63 1.82
N SER A 128 -10.41 10.45 2.70
CA SER A 128 -10.95 11.76 2.37
C SER A 128 -9.85 12.76 1.99
N ALA A 129 -8.68 12.65 2.60
CA ALA A 129 -7.50 13.47 2.30
C ALA A 129 -6.73 13.00 1.04
N GLY A 130 -7.15 11.94 0.37
CA GLY A 130 -6.47 11.36 -0.78
C GLY A 130 -5.29 10.45 -0.43
N ALA A 131 -5.06 10.17 0.85
CA ALA A 131 -4.10 9.19 1.34
C ALA A 131 -4.53 7.76 1.01
N MET A 132 -3.57 6.84 0.93
CA MET A 132 -3.85 5.45 0.57
C MET A 132 -4.23 4.63 1.81
N VAL A 133 -5.34 3.89 1.71
CA VAL A 133 -5.75 2.89 2.70
C VAL A 133 -5.79 1.52 2.04
N CYS A 134 -5.11 0.55 2.64
CA CYS A 134 -4.97 -0.80 2.12
C CYS A 134 -5.42 -1.78 3.20
N ALA A 135 -6.50 -2.53 2.94
CA ALA A 135 -7.06 -3.49 3.89
C ALA A 135 -7.07 -4.91 3.31
N ILE A 136 -6.76 -5.88 4.14
CA ILE A 136 -6.75 -7.29 3.73
C ILE A 136 -7.53 -8.15 4.72
N CYS A 137 -8.21 -9.18 4.23
CA CYS A 137 -8.89 -10.19 5.04
C CYS A 137 -9.93 -9.57 6.02
N GLY A 138 -9.85 -9.85 7.31
CA GLY A 138 -10.77 -9.36 8.34
C GLY A 138 -10.89 -7.84 8.44
N ALA A 139 -9.84 -7.09 8.08
CA ALA A 139 -9.87 -5.63 8.07
C ALA A 139 -10.90 -5.06 7.09
N THR A 140 -11.18 -5.77 5.98
CA THR A 140 -12.20 -5.34 5.02
C THR A 140 -13.60 -5.32 5.63
N ALA A 141 -13.89 -6.23 6.57
CA ALA A 141 -15.17 -6.24 7.30
C ALA A 141 -15.32 -5.00 8.20
N ALA A 142 -14.23 -4.57 8.84
CA ALA A 142 -14.23 -3.33 9.65
C ALA A 142 -14.50 -2.09 8.77
N LEU A 143 -13.88 -1.99 7.58
CA LEU A 143 -14.17 -0.92 6.62
C LEU A 143 -15.61 -0.99 6.10
N ALA A 144 -16.14 -2.19 5.84
CA ALA A 144 -17.51 -2.40 5.38
C ALA A 144 -18.54 -1.95 6.43
N ASN A 145 -18.32 -2.28 7.70
CA ASN A 145 -19.19 -1.84 8.80
C ASN A 145 -19.23 -0.32 8.96
N ALA A 146 -18.15 0.38 8.59
CA ALA A 146 -18.07 1.83 8.58
C ALA A 146 -18.61 2.48 7.29
N GLY A 147 -19.13 1.70 6.35
CA GLY A 147 -19.66 2.19 5.06
C GLY A 147 -18.58 2.65 4.08
N LEU A 148 -17.29 2.42 4.36
CA LEU A 148 -16.18 2.90 3.52
C LEU A 148 -16.04 2.13 2.21
N LEU A 149 -16.74 1.01 2.07
CA LEU A 149 -16.77 0.17 0.86
C LEU A 149 -18.05 0.34 0.02
N ASP A 150 -19.07 1.06 0.52
CA ASP A 150 -20.42 1.09 -0.06
C ASP A 150 -20.47 1.64 -1.50
N GLN A 151 -19.50 2.47 -1.90
CA GLN A 151 -19.44 3.12 -3.22
C GLN A 151 -18.07 2.98 -3.88
N LYS A 152 -17.28 1.98 -3.49
CA LYS A 152 -15.93 1.74 -4.01
C LYS A 152 -15.79 0.30 -4.48
N LEU A 153 -15.11 0.09 -5.61
CA LEU A 153 -14.75 -1.26 -6.01
C LEU A 153 -13.85 -1.88 -4.95
N HIS A 154 -14.20 -3.07 -4.49
CA HIS A 154 -13.49 -3.76 -3.42
C HIS A 154 -13.64 -5.27 -3.50
N THR A 155 -12.83 -5.97 -2.74
CA THR A 155 -12.94 -7.41 -2.50
C THR A 155 -12.76 -7.72 -1.02
N SER A 156 -13.03 -8.96 -0.66
CA SER A 156 -12.85 -9.52 0.67
C SER A 156 -12.67 -11.04 0.57
N ASN A 157 -12.88 -11.77 1.67
CA ASN A 157 -12.61 -13.21 1.79
C ASN A 157 -13.55 -14.13 0.96
N GLY A 158 -14.36 -13.57 0.10
CA GLY A 158 -15.25 -14.30 -0.82
C GLY A 158 -16.60 -13.62 -0.96
N VAL A 159 -17.32 -14.02 -2.00
CA VAL A 159 -18.69 -13.54 -2.26
C VAL A 159 -19.59 -13.88 -1.06
N GLY A 160 -20.32 -12.90 -0.53
CA GLY A 160 -21.21 -13.07 0.63
C GLY A 160 -20.51 -13.01 1.99
N TYR A 161 -19.17 -12.98 2.06
CA TYR A 161 -18.46 -12.88 3.34
C TYR A 161 -18.85 -11.59 4.09
N LEU A 162 -18.80 -10.44 3.41
CA LEU A 162 -19.15 -9.15 4.03
C LEU A 162 -20.62 -9.09 4.47
N ASP A 163 -21.53 -9.69 3.72
CA ASP A 163 -22.94 -9.78 4.10
C ASP A 163 -23.14 -10.56 5.40
N MET A 164 -22.32 -11.57 5.63
CA MET A 164 -22.38 -12.43 6.81
C MET A 164 -21.81 -11.75 8.07
N VAL A 165 -20.70 -10.99 7.92
CA VAL A 165 -19.93 -10.48 9.08
C VAL A 165 -20.05 -8.97 9.30
N SER A 166 -20.67 -8.24 8.37
CA SER A 166 -20.79 -6.78 8.40
C SER A 166 -22.24 -6.33 8.22
N PRO A 167 -23.04 -6.27 9.30
CA PRO A 167 -24.47 -5.98 9.22
C PRO A 167 -24.81 -4.62 8.58
N SER A 168 -23.88 -3.66 8.61
CA SER A 168 -24.07 -2.31 8.05
C SER A 168 -23.67 -2.20 6.59
N TYR A 169 -23.06 -3.24 6.00
CA TYR A 169 -22.53 -3.23 4.65
C TYR A 169 -23.61 -3.07 3.57
N LYS A 170 -23.38 -2.14 2.61
CA LYS A 170 -24.27 -1.82 1.49
C LYS A 170 -23.56 -1.79 0.13
N GLY A 171 -22.34 -2.31 0.08
CA GLY A 171 -21.45 -2.23 -1.09
C GLY A 171 -21.54 -3.42 -2.05
N GLN A 172 -22.59 -4.26 -1.99
CA GLN A 172 -22.71 -5.50 -2.79
C GLN A 172 -22.54 -5.25 -4.29
N GLY A 173 -23.06 -4.11 -4.80
CA GLY A 173 -22.95 -3.72 -6.21
C GLY A 173 -21.55 -3.32 -6.66
N PHE A 174 -20.63 -3.13 -5.73
CA PHE A 174 -19.23 -2.75 -5.97
C PHE A 174 -18.24 -3.87 -5.63
N TYR A 175 -18.75 -5.02 -5.17
CA TYR A 175 -17.90 -6.17 -4.87
C TYR A 175 -17.33 -6.80 -6.14
N VAL A 176 -16.04 -7.09 -6.14
CA VAL A 176 -15.33 -7.74 -7.25
C VAL A 176 -14.65 -9.00 -6.72
N ASP A 177 -15.02 -10.16 -7.25
CA ASP A 177 -14.44 -11.44 -6.85
C ASP A 177 -13.05 -11.64 -7.48
N LYS A 178 -12.04 -11.03 -6.84
CA LYS A 178 -10.62 -11.12 -7.20
C LYS A 178 -9.76 -11.17 -5.94
N PRO A 179 -8.55 -11.73 -6.01
CA PRO A 179 -7.65 -11.78 -4.85
C PRO A 179 -7.33 -10.41 -4.26
N SER A 180 -7.23 -9.37 -5.09
CA SER A 180 -7.06 -7.99 -4.66
C SER A 180 -7.69 -7.03 -5.68
N VAL A 181 -8.23 -5.91 -5.18
CA VAL A 181 -8.89 -4.87 -5.97
C VAL A 181 -8.39 -3.50 -5.51
N ALA A 182 -7.97 -2.68 -6.46
CA ALA A 182 -7.58 -1.30 -6.23
C ALA A 182 -8.58 -0.34 -6.87
N ASP A 183 -9.15 0.56 -6.07
CA ASP A 183 -10.03 1.63 -6.51
C ASP A 183 -9.53 2.97 -5.94
N HIS A 184 -9.03 3.85 -6.82
CA HIS A 184 -8.42 5.12 -6.45
C HIS A 184 -7.35 4.96 -5.35
N ASN A 185 -7.61 5.43 -4.15
CA ASN A 185 -6.72 5.36 -2.98
C ASN A 185 -7.11 4.27 -1.96
N LEU A 186 -8.01 3.38 -2.32
CA LEU A 186 -8.38 2.20 -1.55
C LEU A 186 -7.87 0.93 -2.26
N ILE A 187 -7.20 0.04 -1.53
CA ILE A 187 -6.81 -1.28 -2.02
C ILE A 187 -7.29 -2.33 -1.02
N THR A 188 -8.11 -3.26 -1.48
CA THR A 188 -8.61 -4.35 -0.65
C THR A 188 -8.16 -5.70 -1.16
N ALA A 189 -8.02 -6.69 -0.29
CA ALA A 189 -7.65 -8.05 -0.67
C ALA A 189 -8.32 -9.10 0.21
N ASN A 190 -8.43 -10.32 -0.32
CA ASN A 190 -8.76 -11.51 0.48
C ASN A 190 -7.52 -12.05 1.21
N SER A 191 -7.70 -12.98 2.14
CA SER A 191 -6.62 -13.55 2.97
C SER A 191 -5.49 -14.23 2.18
N THR A 192 -5.72 -14.64 0.95
CA THR A 192 -4.72 -15.26 0.06
C THR A 192 -4.13 -14.27 -0.94
N GLY A 193 -4.66 -13.05 -0.99
CA GLY A 193 -4.32 -12.03 -1.98
C GLY A 193 -3.09 -11.18 -1.65
N ALA A 194 -2.35 -11.47 -0.56
CA ALA A 194 -1.25 -10.66 -0.06
C ALA A 194 -0.20 -10.29 -1.12
N LEU A 195 0.14 -11.21 -2.01
CA LEU A 195 1.12 -10.96 -3.06
C LEU A 195 0.63 -9.95 -4.11
N LEU A 196 -0.61 -10.12 -4.62
CA LEU A 196 -1.21 -9.18 -5.57
C LEU A 196 -1.49 -7.82 -4.92
N TRP A 197 -1.94 -7.82 -3.66
CA TRP A 197 -2.13 -6.63 -2.85
C TRP A 197 -0.83 -5.83 -2.71
N THR A 198 0.28 -6.52 -2.41
CA THR A 198 1.62 -5.92 -2.37
C THR A 198 2.01 -5.32 -3.72
N LYS A 199 1.79 -6.06 -4.83
CA LYS A 199 2.05 -5.53 -6.19
C LYS A 199 1.33 -4.22 -6.43
N GLN A 200 0.03 -4.16 -6.12
CA GLN A 200 -0.78 -2.96 -6.33
C GLN A 200 -0.35 -1.78 -5.46
N ILE A 201 0.08 -2.03 -4.21
CA ILE A 201 0.62 -0.99 -3.32
C ILE A 201 1.92 -0.43 -3.89
N ILE A 202 2.88 -1.29 -4.27
CA ILE A 202 4.17 -0.90 -4.86
C ILE A 202 3.97 -0.09 -6.14
N GLU A 203 3.03 -0.53 -6.99
CA GLU A 203 2.66 0.16 -8.22
C GLU A 203 2.14 1.59 -7.95
N ARG A 204 1.25 1.74 -6.97
CA ARG A 204 0.70 3.04 -6.57
C ARG A 204 1.76 3.97 -5.98
N LEU A 205 2.69 3.45 -5.20
CA LEU A 205 3.83 4.19 -4.65
C LEU A 205 4.88 4.51 -5.71
N ARG A 206 4.86 3.82 -6.86
CA ARG A 206 5.81 3.99 -7.98
C ARG A 206 7.27 3.86 -7.56
N VAL A 207 7.55 2.96 -6.62
CA VAL A 207 8.90 2.74 -6.08
C VAL A 207 9.72 1.75 -6.91
N PHE A 208 9.08 0.83 -7.65
CA PHE A 208 9.74 -0.05 -8.61
C PHE A 208 9.62 0.50 -10.04
N GLN A 209 10.52 0.08 -10.93
CA GLN A 209 10.26 0.16 -12.37
C GLN A 209 9.16 -0.86 -12.75
N PRO A 210 8.32 -0.58 -13.76
CA PRO A 210 7.26 -1.51 -14.18
C PRO A 210 7.77 -2.92 -14.47
N ASP A 211 8.84 -3.06 -15.24
CA ASP A 211 9.43 -4.35 -15.60
C ASP A 211 9.95 -5.10 -14.36
N THR A 212 10.53 -4.37 -13.40
CA THR A 212 10.98 -4.93 -12.11
C THR A 212 9.80 -5.47 -11.32
N LEU A 213 8.70 -4.71 -11.25
CA LEU A 213 7.50 -5.10 -10.51
C LEU A 213 6.84 -6.34 -11.14
N ASP A 214 6.77 -6.40 -12.47
CA ASP A 214 6.19 -7.55 -13.17
C ASP A 214 7.05 -8.80 -13.01
N ALA A 215 8.38 -8.70 -13.13
CA ALA A 215 9.30 -9.81 -12.90
C ALA A 215 9.28 -10.27 -11.42
N TRP A 216 9.22 -9.34 -10.47
CA TRP A 216 9.06 -9.63 -9.04
C TRP A 216 7.76 -10.42 -8.79
N TYR A 217 6.65 -9.94 -9.30
CA TYR A 217 5.36 -10.62 -9.12
C TYR A 217 5.34 -12.00 -9.77
N ALA A 218 5.87 -12.13 -10.99
CA ALA A 218 5.97 -13.41 -11.67
C ALA A 218 6.82 -14.42 -10.87
N TYR A 219 7.95 -13.98 -10.31
CA TYR A 219 8.81 -14.85 -9.50
C TYR A 219 8.10 -15.33 -8.24
N PHE A 220 7.53 -14.42 -7.45
CA PHE A 220 6.88 -14.78 -6.18
C PHE A 220 5.55 -15.55 -6.38
N SER A 221 4.89 -15.40 -7.52
CA SER A 221 3.65 -16.11 -7.81
C SER A 221 3.87 -17.52 -8.38
N THR A 222 4.99 -17.77 -9.09
CA THR A 222 5.26 -19.06 -9.76
C THR A 222 6.36 -19.88 -9.10
N GLY A 223 7.34 -19.21 -8.46
CA GLY A 223 8.57 -19.84 -7.96
C GLY A 223 9.56 -20.26 -9.03
N GLU A 224 9.33 -19.93 -10.31
CA GLU A 224 10.16 -20.35 -11.43
C GLU A 224 11.47 -19.54 -11.50
N ALA A 225 12.60 -20.25 -11.63
CA ALA A 225 13.94 -19.65 -11.66
C ALA A 225 14.13 -18.63 -12.80
N GLN A 226 13.46 -18.83 -13.95
CA GLN A 226 13.52 -17.89 -15.06
C GLN A 226 13.05 -16.48 -14.66
N HIS A 227 12.03 -16.38 -13.81
CA HIS A 227 11.51 -15.09 -13.33
C HIS A 227 12.45 -14.42 -12.31
N PHE A 228 13.20 -15.22 -11.53
CA PHE A 228 14.26 -14.68 -10.69
C PHE A 228 15.37 -14.04 -11.54
N PHE A 229 15.84 -14.74 -12.59
CA PHE A 229 16.87 -14.17 -13.47
C PHE A 229 16.34 -12.94 -14.21
N ALA A 230 15.09 -12.94 -14.67
CA ALA A 230 14.46 -11.78 -15.28
C ALA A 230 14.43 -10.58 -14.30
N LEU A 231 14.04 -10.81 -13.03
CA LEU A 231 14.05 -9.79 -11.99
C LEU A 231 15.46 -9.21 -11.79
N MET A 232 16.49 -10.06 -11.68
CA MET A 232 17.87 -9.59 -11.51
C MET A 232 18.37 -8.75 -12.69
N GLN A 233 17.92 -9.05 -13.91
CA GLN A 233 18.27 -8.28 -15.11
C GLN A 233 17.65 -6.88 -15.18
N THR A 234 16.57 -6.64 -14.46
CA THR A 234 15.93 -5.32 -14.40
C THR A 234 16.64 -4.35 -13.45
N LEU A 235 17.53 -4.87 -12.59
CA LEU A 235 18.24 -4.08 -11.62
C LEU A 235 19.49 -3.42 -12.23
N PRO A 236 19.87 -2.20 -11.78
CA PRO A 236 21.13 -1.60 -12.21
C PRO A 236 22.28 -2.52 -11.85
N ALA A 237 23.25 -2.68 -12.78
CA ALA A 237 24.45 -3.45 -12.50
C ALA A 237 25.08 -2.95 -11.19
N SER A 238 25.30 -3.88 -10.24
CA SER A 238 26.04 -3.57 -9.02
C SER A 238 27.41 -3.01 -9.38
N ARG A 239 27.68 -1.80 -8.92
CA ARG A 239 28.99 -1.17 -9.04
C ARG A 239 30.00 -1.86 -8.14
#